data_518997cda082caec985b3817a73451e5
#
_entry.id   518997cda082caec985b3817a73451e5
#
_cell.length_a   1.000
_cell.length_b   1.000
_cell.length_c   1.000
_cell.angle_alpha   90.00
_cell.angle_beta   90.00
_cell.angle_gamma   90.00
#
_symmetry.space_group_name_H-M   'P 1'
#
loop_
_entity.id
_entity.type
_entity.pdbx_description
1 polymer ?
#
loop_
_entity_poly.entity_id
_entity_poly.type
_entity_poly.pdbx_seq_one_letter_code
_entity_poly.pdbx_strand_id
1 'polypeptide(L)'
;MLKKRLSNKYRYIFIDEYQDTSADVLYIFYQSVLNTSSTLYLLGDKMQEIYNNYDGSFNTILNKFNQDDDLRINYRCSSNIVGILNNLYNDENFFSNQINLVEKSILLL
;
A
#
# COMPACT_ATOMS: atom_id res chain seq x y z
N MET A 1 -24.40 -3.60 13.07
CA MET A 1 -24.08 -2.80 14.24
C MET A 1 -22.75 -2.05 14.12
N LEU A 2 -21.65 -2.69 13.79
CA LEU A 2 -20.33 -2.06 13.56
C LEU A 2 -20.37 -1.01 12.43
N LYS A 3 -21.00 -1.33 11.31
CA LYS A 3 -21.17 -0.44 10.15
C LYS A 3 -21.74 0.93 10.55
N LYS A 4 -22.86 0.96 11.25
CA LYS A 4 -23.48 2.24 11.68
C LYS A 4 -22.60 3.00 12.69
N ARG A 5 -21.92 2.30 13.58
CA ARG A 5 -21.06 2.92 14.60
C ARG A 5 -19.85 3.60 13.99
N LEU A 6 -19.18 2.93 13.05
CA LEU A 6 -18.00 3.49 12.38
C LEU A 6 -18.38 4.64 11.45
N SER A 7 -19.36 4.45 10.57
CA SER A 7 -19.73 5.47 9.60
C SER A 7 -20.38 6.71 10.23
N ASN A 8 -21.09 6.57 11.34
CA ASN A 8 -21.65 7.71 12.07
C ASN A 8 -20.61 8.49 12.86
N LYS A 9 -19.52 7.86 13.26
CA LYS A 9 -18.49 8.46 14.10
C LYS A 9 -17.34 9.04 13.30
N TYR A 10 -16.95 8.37 12.21
CA TYR A 10 -15.75 8.72 11.44
C TYR A 10 -16.11 8.94 9.97
N ARG A 11 -15.73 10.09 9.45
CA ARG A 11 -15.86 10.41 8.03
C ARG A 11 -14.71 9.79 7.22
N TYR A 12 -13.52 9.73 7.80
CA TYR A 12 -12.34 9.16 7.20
C TYR A 12 -11.75 8.10 8.11
N ILE A 13 -11.41 6.95 7.55
CA ILE A 13 -10.78 5.82 8.24
C ILE A 13 -9.53 5.45 7.45
N PHE A 14 -8.40 5.39 8.14
CA PHE A 14 -7.11 5.01 7.55
C PHE A 14 -6.63 3.71 8.19
N ILE A 15 -6.26 2.74 7.37
CA ILE A 15 -5.57 1.52 7.79
C ILE A 15 -4.14 1.60 7.23
N ASP A 16 -3.18 1.76 8.12
CA ASP A 16 -1.76 1.77 7.78
C ASP A 16 -1.21 0.34 7.77
N GLU A 17 -0.16 0.12 6.96
CA GLU A 17 0.45 -1.20 6.74
C GLU A 17 -0.60 -2.28 6.41
N TYR A 18 -1.51 -1.95 5.49
CA TYR A 18 -2.65 -2.82 5.18
C TYR A 18 -2.24 -4.23 4.73
N GLN A 19 -1.03 -4.38 4.16
CA GLN A 19 -0.51 -5.67 3.70
C GLN A 19 -0.32 -6.68 4.85
N ASP A 20 -0.17 -6.19 6.09
CA ASP A 20 -0.04 -7.01 7.30
C ASP A 20 -1.39 -7.23 8.01
N THR A 21 -2.46 -6.68 7.47
CA THR A 21 -3.81 -6.85 7.99
C THR A 21 -4.49 -8.03 7.29
N SER A 22 -5.20 -8.88 8.04
CA SER A 22 -5.91 -10.00 7.44
C SER A 22 -7.02 -9.54 6.46
N ALA A 23 -7.25 -10.34 5.41
CA ALA A 23 -8.29 -10.04 4.43
C ALA A 23 -9.69 -9.93 5.06
N ASP A 24 -9.99 -10.76 6.06
CA ASP A 24 -11.27 -10.72 6.78
C ASP A 24 -11.49 -9.39 7.50
N VAL A 25 -10.45 -8.87 8.16
CA VAL A 25 -10.51 -7.57 8.84
C VAL A 25 -10.68 -6.43 7.83
N LEU A 26 -9.93 -6.43 6.73
CA LEU A 26 -10.10 -5.46 5.65
C LEU A 26 -11.52 -5.51 5.08
N TYR A 27 -12.07 -6.71 4.89
CA TYR A 27 -13.43 -6.89 4.41
C TYR A 27 -14.47 -6.30 5.37
N ILE A 28 -14.30 -6.49 6.67
CA ILE A 28 -15.19 -5.91 7.70
C ILE A 28 -15.18 -4.38 7.61
N PHE A 29 -14.01 -3.75 7.51
CA PHE A 29 -13.90 -2.31 7.35
C PHE A 29 -14.49 -1.84 6.02
N TYR A 30 -14.22 -2.53 4.93
CA TYR A 30 -14.82 -2.24 3.63
C TYR A 30 -16.34 -2.26 3.69
N GLN A 31 -16.93 -3.31 4.24
CA GLN A 31 -18.38 -3.43 4.41
C GLN A 31 -18.95 -2.35 5.32
N SER A 32 -18.18 -1.89 6.30
CA SER A 32 -18.62 -0.87 7.25
C SER A 32 -18.77 0.51 6.62
N VAL A 33 -18.02 0.83 5.57
CA VAL A 33 -18.09 2.11 4.86
C VAL A 33 -18.92 2.05 3.59
N LEU A 34 -19.18 0.87 3.06
CA LEU A 34 -19.90 0.68 1.80
C LEU A 34 -21.31 1.32 1.88
N ASN A 35 -21.63 2.14 0.88
CA ASN A 35 -22.89 2.91 0.82
C ASN A 35 -23.12 3.84 2.03
N THR A 36 -22.06 4.37 2.58
CA THR A 36 -22.09 5.42 3.61
C THR A 36 -21.37 6.67 3.12
N SER A 37 -21.40 7.74 3.91
CA SER A 37 -20.60 8.95 3.65
C SER A 37 -19.15 8.85 4.13
N SER A 38 -18.77 7.73 4.74
CA SER A 38 -17.40 7.48 5.21
C SER A 38 -16.52 6.96 4.07
N THR A 39 -15.24 7.33 4.12
CA THR A 39 -14.23 6.88 3.18
C THR A 39 -13.15 6.07 3.91
N LEU A 40 -12.79 4.93 3.35
CA LEU A 40 -11.72 4.07 3.85
C LEU A 40 -10.49 4.20 2.96
N TYR A 41 -9.35 4.49 3.58
CA TYR A 41 -8.04 4.56 2.94
C TYR A 41 -7.16 3.41 3.43
N LEU A 42 -6.53 2.72 2.48
CA LEU A 42 -5.51 1.71 2.77
C LEU A 42 -4.15 2.29 2.40
N LEU A 43 -3.25 2.33 3.38
CA LEU A 43 -1.88 2.79 3.23
C LEU A 43 -0.95 1.61 3.43
N GLY A 44 0.00 1.40 2.54
CA GLY A 44 0.95 0.31 2.64
C GLY A 44 1.51 -0.11 1.30
N ASP A 45 2.29 -1.17 1.32
CA ASP A 45 2.96 -1.72 0.15
C ASP A 45 2.72 -3.23 0.05
N LYS A 46 1.96 -3.63 -0.95
CA LYS A 46 1.66 -5.05 -1.19
C LYS A 46 2.91 -5.91 -1.37
N MET A 47 4.00 -5.33 -1.88
CA MET A 47 5.26 -6.05 -2.09
C MET A 47 5.97 -6.39 -0.77
N GLN A 48 5.62 -5.72 0.34
CA GLN A 48 6.15 -5.98 1.68
C GLN A 48 5.31 -6.98 2.47
N GLU A 49 4.35 -7.64 1.84
CA GLU A 49 3.51 -8.65 2.49
C GLU A 49 4.34 -9.81 3.01
N ILE A 50 4.36 -9.99 4.34
CA ILE A 50 5.07 -11.07 5.04
C ILE A 50 4.11 -12.23 5.33
N TYR A 51 2.87 -11.91 5.66
CA TYR A 51 1.82 -12.88 5.98
C TYR A 51 0.92 -13.08 4.77
N ASN A 52 1.08 -14.21 4.11
CA ASN A 52 0.41 -14.46 2.85
C ASN A 52 -1.02 -14.96 3.01
N ASN A 53 -1.92 -14.35 2.28
CA ASN A 53 -3.22 -14.90 1.94
C ASN A 53 -3.11 -15.61 0.58
N TYR A 54 -2.59 -16.84 0.58
CA TYR A 54 -2.35 -17.63 -0.62
C TYR A 54 -3.62 -18.00 -1.39
N ASP A 55 -4.78 -17.84 -0.78
CA ASP A 55 -6.08 -18.16 -1.37
C ASP A 55 -6.62 -17.07 -2.33
N GLY A 56 -5.88 -15.98 -2.50
CA GLY A 56 -6.29 -14.84 -3.35
C GLY A 56 -7.36 -13.93 -2.74
N SER A 57 -7.83 -14.18 -1.52
CA SER A 57 -8.86 -13.37 -0.85
C SER A 57 -8.42 -11.92 -0.68
N PHE A 58 -7.14 -11.70 -0.40
CA PHE A 58 -6.54 -10.37 -0.27
C PHE A 58 -6.65 -9.56 -1.57
N ASN A 59 -6.30 -10.16 -2.71
CA ASN A 59 -6.43 -9.51 -4.02
C ASN A 59 -7.89 -9.19 -4.37
N THR A 60 -8.81 -10.07 -4.02
CA THR A 60 -10.26 -9.87 -4.22
C THR A 60 -10.75 -8.65 -3.47
N ILE A 61 -10.27 -8.43 -2.25
CA ILE A 61 -10.59 -7.23 -1.48
C ILE A 61 -9.96 -5.98 -2.10
N LEU A 62 -8.67 -6.00 -2.43
CA LEU A 62 -7.95 -4.85 -3.00
C LEU A 62 -8.55 -4.38 -4.33
N ASN A 63 -9.05 -5.29 -5.16
CA ASN A 63 -9.68 -4.95 -6.44
C ASN A 63 -10.98 -4.14 -6.28
N LYS A 64 -11.52 -4.05 -5.08
CA LYS A 64 -12.70 -3.22 -4.77
C LYS A 64 -12.34 -1.76 -4.44
N PHE A 65 -11.07 -1.46 -4.24
CA PHE A 65 -10.57 -0.13 -3.94
C PHE A 65 -10.09 0.57 -5.22
N ASN A 66 -10.17 1.91 -5.22
CA ASN A 66 -9.54 2.72 -6.25
C ASN A 66 -8.03 2.72 -6.01
N GLN A 67 -7.25 2.43 -7.05
CA GLN A 67 -5.79 2.31 -7.00
C GLN A 67 -5.08 3.45 -7.78
N ASP A 68 -5.78 4.54 -8.05
CA ASP A 68 -5.23 5.63 -8.86
C ASP A 68 -4.23 6.52 -8.12
N ASP A 69 -4.13 6.36 -6.80
CA ASP A 69 -3.29 7.19 -5.91
C ASP A 69 -1.96 6.50 -5.52
N ASP A 70 -1.44 5.65 -6.36
CA ASP A 70 -0.16 4.97 -6.12
C ASP A 70 1.00 5.96 -6.00
N LEU A 71 1.80 5.84 -4.93
CA LEU A 71 3.04 6.57 -4.76
C LEU A 71 4.18 5.88 -5.52
N ARG A 72 4.69 6.51 -6.57
CA ARG A 72 5.68 5.91 -7.47
C ARG A 72 7.10 6.44 -7.27
N ILE A 73 7.28 7.46 -6.46
CA ILE A 73 8.60 8.05 -6.21
C ILE A 73 9.18 7.47 -4.94
N ASN A 74 10.33 6.82 -5.06
CA ASN A 74 11.07 6.27 -3.93
C ASN A 74 12.13 7.29 -3.47
N TYR A 75 11.95 7.83 -2.26
CA TYR A 75 12.86 8.80 -1.65
C TYR A 75 13.95 8.15 -0.80
N ARG A 76 13.87 6.85 -0.56
CA ARG A 76 14.79 6.10 0.31
C ARG A 76 15.95 5.48 -0.46
N CYS A 77 15.65 4.84 -1.58
CA CYS A 77 16.59 4.01 -2.30
C CYS A 77 17.22 4.75 -3.50
N SER A 78 18.49 4.41 -3.81
CA SER A 78 19.13 4.88 -5.03
C SER A 78 18.49 4.27 -6.28
N SER A 79 18.77 4.87 -7.44
CA SER A 79 18.24 4.41 -8.73
C SER A 79 18.60 2.95 -9.04
N ASN A 80 19.82 2.52 -8.67
CA ASN A 80 20.25 1.13 -8.87
C ASN A 80 19.39 0.14 -8.08
N ILE A 81 19.11 0.45 -6.81
CA ILE A 81 18.25 -0.41 -5.97
C ILE A 81 16.83 -0.42 -6.49
N VAL A 82 16.28 0.73 -6.87
CA VAL A 82 14.93 0.80 -7.46
C VAL A 82 14.86 0.01 -8.76
N GLY A 83 15.89 0.07 -9.60
CA GLY A 83 15.98 -0.73 -10.83
C GLY A 83 15.98 -2.24 -10.55
N ILE A 84 16.71 -2.69 -9.53
CA ILE A 84 16.71 -4.11 -9.12
C ILE A 84 15.33 -4.52 -8.62
N LEU A 85 14.67 -3.70 -7.81
CA LEU A 85 13.33 -3.98 -7.30
C LEU A 85 12.29 -4.02 -8.41
N ASN A 86 12.34 -3.09 -9.36
CA ASN A 86 11.44 -3.08 -10.52
C ASN A 86 11.59 -4.36 -11.35
N ASN A 87 12.83 -4.81 -11.58
CA ASN A 87 13.08 -6.06 -12.28
C ASN A 87 12.59 -7.29 -11.50
N LEU A 88 12.85 -7.32 -10.19
CA LEU A 88 12.44 -8.43 -9.32
C LEU A 88 10.92 -8.61 -9.29
N TYR A 89 10.19 -7.51 -9.21
CA TYR A 89 8.73 -7.51 -9.18
C TYR A 89 8.06 -7.34 -10.53
N ASN A 90 8.86 -7.27 -11.60
CA ASN A 90 8.40 -7.04 -12.98
C ASN A 90 7.49 -5.78 -13.10
N ASP A 91 7.89 -4.73 -12.41
CA ASP A 91 7.22 -3.43 -12.39
C ASP A 91 8.23 -2.31 -12.64
N GLU A 92 8.08 -1.60 -13.77
CA GLU A 92 8.97 -0.51 -14.17
C GLU A 92 8.43 0.88 -13.82
N ASN A 93 7.39 0.94 -12.99
CA ASN A 93 6.67 2.18 -12.71
C ASN A 93 7.20 2.99 -11.52
N PHE A 94 8.20 2.48 -10.80
CA PHE A 94 8.78 3.19 -9.67
C PHE A 94 10.05 3.95 -10.06
N PHE A 95 10.21 5.14 -9.49
CA PHE A 95 11.33 6.04 -9.77
C PHE A 95 12.03 6.43 -8.48
N SER A 96 13.38 6.46 -8.49
CA SER A 96 14.15 6.97 -7.36
C SER A 96 14.33 8.48 -7.48
N ASN A 97 14.14 9.19 -6.37
CA ASN A 97 14.50 10.60 -6.24
C ASN A 97 15.91 10.80 -5.66
N GLN A 98 16.66 9.71 -5.46
CA GLN A 98 18.00 9.72 -4.82
C GLN A 98 19.11 9.26 -5.78
N ILE A 99 19.05 9.72 -7.02
CA ILE A 99 19.96 9.30 -8.11
C ILE A 99 21.44 9.50 -7.73
N ASN A 100 21.76 10.54 -6.96
CA ASN A 100 23.14 10.95 -6.69
C ASN A 100 23.70 10.43 -5.34
N LEU A 101 22.96 9.65 -4.58
CA LEU A 101 23.43 9.16 -3.27
C LEU A 101 24.58 8.17 -3.40
N VAL A 102 24.59 7.36 -4.45
CA VAL A 102 25.66 6.38 -4.68
C VAL A 102 26.98 7.07 -4.98
N GLU A 103 26.96 8.12 -5.78
CA GLU A 103 28.17 8.91 -6.07
C GLU A 103 28.71 9.60 -4.83
N LYS A 104 27.84 10.14 -3.97
CA LYS A 104 28.26 10.75 -2.70
C LYS A 104 28.83 9.75 -1.71
N SER A 105 28.29 8.52 -1.66
CA SER A 105 28.81 7.48 -0.79
C SER A 105 30.20 7.00 -1.20
N ILE A 106 30.47 6.94 -2.49
CA ILE A 106 31.78 6.56 -3.05
C ILE A 106 32.82 7.65 -2.78
N LEU A 107 32.44 8.91 -2.80
CA LEU A 107 33.34 10.05 -2.52
C LEU A 107 33.70 10.20 -1.04
N LEU A 108 32.95 9.59 -0.13
CA LEU A 108 33.20 9.57 1.31
C LEU A 108 34.09 8.41 1.78
N LEU A 109 34.39 7.49 0.89
CA LEU A 109 35.31 6.37 1.13
C LEU A 109 36.75 6.73 0.68
#